data_0dd450ccb5e6ed5f23f7ee88c07ab70e
#
_entry.id   0dd450ccb5e6ed5f23f7ee88c07ab70e
#
_cell.length_a   1.000
_cell.length_b   1.000
_cell.length_c   1.000
_cell.angle_alpha   90.00
_cell.angle_beta   90.00
_cell.angle_gamma   90.00
#
_symmetry.space_group_name_H-M   'P 1'
#
loop_
_entity.id
_entity.type
_entity.pdbx_description
1 polymer ?
#
loop_
_entity_poly.entity_id
_entity_poly.type
_entity_poly.pdbx_seq_one_letter_code
_entity_poly.pdbx_strand_id
1 'polypeptide(L)'
;MGDWLLEAATAYNRDSYEQRDRYASHLLIPLETMRTVIRWSMESIPDEVLIGFDPNPERPNPEAVEEAFGPPQSSFSGSGFLLGEPHIVNVGDSYSVHHVPEEWTDGAFSEERGARGSRFASFLHSHPNAYAHPSQADAEAADWTEGVEMILGVRFSPAPLGLEWYDQEDGHRRDLKPEKDEELPVLARVAGRKVHGFELIGYLRNGEGVNLLITSPEGFPIGLDL
;
A
#
# COMPACT_ATOMS: atom_id res chain seq x y z
N MET A 1 16.87 -6.01 19.55
CA MET A 1 15.73 -5.15 19.20
C MET A 1 14.87 -6.00 18.27
N GLY A 2 13.63 -6.33 18.68
CA GLY A 2 12.73 -7.17 17.88
C GLY A 2 12.51 -6.54 16.50
N ASP A 3 12.05 -7.36 15.54
CA ASP A 3 11.67 -6.84 14.22
C ASP A 3 10.35 -6.05 14.40
N TRP A 4 10.45 -4.73 14.44
CA TRP A 4 9.32 -3.83 14.65
C TRP A 4 8.19 -4.04 13.61
N LEU A 5 8.58 -4.38 12.37
CA LEU A 5 7.61 -4.61 11.31
C LEU A 5 6.82 -5.90 11.56
N LEU A 6 7.43 -6.90 12.15
CA LEU A 6 6.75 -8.11 12.56
C LEU A 6 5.69 -7.85 13.64
N GLU A 7 6.03 -7.00 14.63
CA GLU A 7 5.09 -6.59 15.68
C GLU A 7 3.94 -5.73 15.10
N ALA A 8 4.28 -4.78 14.24
CA ALA A 8 3.29 -3.94 13.57
C ALA A 8 2.37 -4.73 12.64
N ALA A 9 2.92 -5.68 11.87
CA ALA A 9 2.17 -6.59 11.02
C ALA A 9 1.23 -7.49 11.83
N THR A 10 1.68 -7.98 12.99
CA THR A 10 0.84 -8.76 13.90
C THR A 10 -0.39 -7.97 14.37
N ALA A 11 -0.19 -6.72 14.78
CA ALA A 11 -1.30 -5.84 15.19
C ALA A 11 -2.23 -5.56 14.03
N TYR A 12 -1.68 -5.16 12.87
CA TYR A 12 -2.43 -4.88 11.65
C TYR A 12 -3.29 -6.07 11.22
N ASN A 13 -2.72 -7.28 11.16
CA ASN A 13 -3.43 -8.48 10.74
C ASN A 13 -4.56 -8.87 11.70
N ARG A 14 -4.42 -8.64 13.00
CA ARG A 14 -5.50 -8.88 13.96
C ARG A 14 -6.70 -7.98 13.67
N ASP A 15 -6.45 -6.69 13.46
CA ASP A 15 -7.49 -5.72 13.11
C ASP A 15 -8.16 -6.10 11.77
N SER A 16 -7.37 -6.51 10.77
CA SER A 16 -7.85 -6.99 9.48
C SER A 16 -8.71 -8.26 9.62
N TYR A 17 -8.29 -9.20 10.46
CA TYR A 17 -9.04 -10.43 10.73
C TYR A 17 -10.38 -10.15 11.41
N GLU A 18 -10.41 -9.25 12.39
CA GLU A 18 -11.65 -8.86 13.08
C GLU A 18 -12.65 -8.19 12.14
N GLN A 19 -12.16 -7.51 11.09
CA GLN A 19 -12.98 -6.78 10.13
C GLN A 19 -13.25 -7.56 8.84
N ARG A 20 -12.77 -8.80 8.70
CA ARG A 20 -12.79 -9.55 7.44
C ARG A 20 -14.17 -9.66 6.76
N ASP A 21 -15.23 -9.75 7.54
CA ASP A 21 -16.60 -9.88 7.03
C ASP A 21 -17.12 -8.60 6.33
N ARG A 22 -16.34 -7.50 6.40
CA ARG A 22 -16.66 -6.24 5.71
C ARG A 22 -16.15 -6.20 4.28
N TYR A 23 -15.29 -7.13 3.91
CA TYR A 23 -14.59 -7.16 2.63
C TYR A 23 -15.06 -8.34 1.79
N ALA A 24 -15.26 -8.09 0.50
CA ALA A 24 -15.63 -9.14 -0.44
C ALA A 24 -14.42 -9.94 -0.95
N SER A 25 -13.22 -9.40 -0.77
CA SER A 25 -11.98 -10.03 -1.22
C SER A 25 -10.80 -9.72 -0.28
N HIS A 26 -9.73 -10.47 -0.42
CA HIS A 26 -8.49 -10.25 0.33
C HIS A 26 -7.27 -10.36 -0.58
N LEU A 27 -6.16 -9.76 -0.14
CA LEU A 27 -4.86 -9.80 -0.83
C LEU A 27 -3.74 -10.02 0.17
N LEU A 28 -2.85 -10.95 -0.13
CA LEU A 28 -1.71 -11.28 0.70
C LEU A 28 -0.47 -10.52 0.26
N ILE A 29 0.20 -9.88 1.22
CA ILE A 29 1.40 -9.07 0.99
C ILE A 29 2.55 -9.67 1.81
N PRO A 30 3.59 -10.21 1.16
CA PRO A 30 4.75 -10.72 1.90
C PRO A 30 5.41 -9.65 2.77
N LEU A 31 5.85 -10.03 3.98
CA LEU A 31 6.51 -9.10 4.92
C LEU A 31 7.71 -8.39 4.29
N GLU A 32 8.50 -9.10 3.49
CA GLU A 32 9.66 -8.50 2.82
C GLU A 32 9.26 -7.50 1.75
N THR A 33 8.13 -7.72 1.07
CA THR A 33 7.51 -6.73 0.18
C THR A 33 7.13 -5.48 0.96
N MET A 34 6.43 -5.61 2.10
CA MET A 34 6.11 -4.47 2.96
C MET A 34 7.35 -3.74 3.46
N ARG A 35 8.40 -4.46 3.83
CA ARG A 35 9.69 -3.88 4.24
C ARG A 35 10.31 -3.02 3.14
N THR A 36 10.28 -3.52 1.91
CA THR A 36 10.77 -2.82 0.73
C THR A 36 9.95 -1.58 0.42
N VAL A 37 8.64 -1.70 0.42
CA VAL A 37 7.69 -0.61 0.15
C VAL A 37 7.84 0.52 1.19
N ILE A 38 7.88 0.19 2.48
CA ILE A 38 8.10 1.19 3.55
C ILE A 38 9.45 1.88 3.39
N ARG A 39 10.50 1.13 3.07
CA ARG A 39 11.83 1.71 2.83
C ARG A 39 11.79 2.70 1.68
N TRP A 40 11.23 2.34 0.52
CA TRP A 40 11.13 3.23 -0.63
C TRP A 40 10.28 4.45 -0.35
N SER A 41 9.15 4.29 0.35
CA SER A 41 8.32 5.41 0.80
C SER A 41 9.08 6.39 1.70
N MET A 42 10.00 5.88 2.53
CA MET A 42 10.81 6.73 3.41
C MET A 42 12.02 7.35 2.69
N GLU A 43 12.54 6.71 1.65
CA GLU A 43 13.66 7.21 0.83
C GLU A 43 13.20 8.26 -0.18
N SER A 44 11.94 8.19 -0.66
CA SER A 44 11.38 9.15 -1.62
C SER A 44 10.97 10.48 -1.00
N ILE A 45 10.84 10.57 0.33
CA ILE A 45 10.40 11.80 1.01
C ILE A 45 11.22 13.02 0.55
N PRO A 46 10.57 14.15 0.21
CA PRO A 46 9.18 14.54 0.45
C PRO A 46 8.17 13.99 -0.56
N ASP A 47 8.61 13.38 -1.61
CA ASP A 47 7.79 12.92 -2.71
C ASP A 47 7.05 11.63 -2.35
N GLU A 48 5.90 11.42 -2.95
CA GLU A 48 5.19 10.14 -2.95
C GLU A 48 5.87 9.19 -3.92
N VAL A 49 5.80 7.90 -3.65
CA VAL A 49 6.26 6.86 -4.57
C VAL A 49 5.09 6.02 -5.06
N LEU A 50 5.04 5.77 -6.35
CA LEU A 50 4.14 4.81 -6.98
C LEU A 50 4.91 3.51 -7.26
N ILE A 51 4.36 2.42 -6.79
CA ILE A 51 4.93 1.07 -6.88
C ILE A 51 3.94 0.16 -7.60
N GLY A 52 4.37 -0.49 -8.65
CA GLY A 52 3.63 -1.53 -9.34
C GLY A 52 4.11 -2.92 -8.89
N PHE A 53 3.21 -3.90 -8.93
CA PHE A 53 3.50 -5.27 -8.52
C PHE A 53 3.31 -6.23 -9.67
N ASP A 54 4.30 -7.09 -9.88
CA ASP A 54 4.17 -8.19 -10.82
C ASP A 54 3.07 -9.15 -10.33
N PRO A 55 2.21 -9.66 -11.22
CA PRO A 55 1.27 -10.72 -10.86
C PRO A 55 2.04 -12.00 -10.50
N ASN A 56 1.55 -12.71 -9.49
CA ASN A 56 2.16 -13.96 -9.05
C ASN A 56 1.15 -15.12 -9.01
N PRO A 57 0.66 -15.59 -10.16
CA PRO A 57 -0.36 -16.62 -10.25
C PRO A 57 0.13 -18.03 -9.82
N GLU A 58 1.44 -18.21 -9.67
CA GLU A 58 2.03 -19.50 -9.28
C GLU A 58 2.06 -19.72 -7.75
N ARG A 59 1.66 -18.71 -6.98
CA ARG A 59 1.66 -18.78 -5.52
C ARG A 59 0.26 -18.55 -4.96
N PRO A 60 -0.61 -19.58 -5.03
CA PRO A 60 -1.94 -19.50 -4.44
C PRO A 60 -1.87 -19.35 -2.92
N ASN A 61 -2.95 -18.84 -2.35
CA ASN A 61 -3.08 -18.77 -0.90
C ASN A 61 -3.05 -20.15 -0.28
N PRO A 62 -2.54 -20.27 0.96
CA PRO A 62 -2.74 -21.47 1.77
C PRO A 62 -4.23 -21.78 2.00
N GLU A 63 -4.60 -23.06 2.03
CA GLU A 63 -6.00 -23.48 2.21
C GLU A 63 -6.61 -22.92 3.49
N ALA A 64 -5.87 -22.87 4.59
CA ALA A 64 -6.35 -22.28 5.85
C ALA A 64 -6.69 -20.79 5.74
N VAL A 65 -5.99 -20.05 4.87
CA VAL A 65 -6.31 -18.63 4.60
C VAL A 65 -7.61 -18.53 3.79
N GLU A 66 -7.78 -19.38 2.78
CA GLU A 66 -9.01 -19.46 1.99
C GLU A 66 -10.22 -19.82 2.87
N GLU A 67 -10.05 -20.73 3.83
CA GLU A 67 -11.10 -21.10 4.78
C GLU A 67 -11.45 -19.95 5.73
N ALA A 68 -10.45 -19.18 6.18
CA ALA A 68 -10.64 -18.09 7.14
C ALA A 68 -11.22 -16.81 6.52
N PHE A 69 -10.84 -16.48 5.27
CA PHE A 69 -11.18 -15.22 4.60
C PHE A 69 -12.11 -15.39 3.40
N GLY A 70 -12.41 -16.61 3.04
CA GLY A 70 -13.22 -16.97 1.89
C GLY A 70 -12.42 -17.07 0.57
N PRO A 71 -13.01 -17.67 -0.46
CA PRO A 71 -12.35 -17.83 -1.74
C PRO A 71 -12.12 -16.49 -2.42
N PRO A 72 -11.08 -16.40 -3.27
CA PRO A 72 -10.80 -15.20 -4.05
C PRO A 72 -11.96 -14.84 -4.96
N GLN A 73 -12.29 -13.56 -5.06
CA GLN A 73 -13.42 -13.06 -5.84
C GLN A 73 -13.08 -12.81 -7.30
N SER A 74 -11.82 -12.59 -7.65
CA SER A 74 -11.40 -12.36 -9.03
C SER A 74 -9.93 -12.74 -9.26
N SER A 75 -9.56 -12.88 -10.53
CA SER A 75 -8.20 -13.21 -10.93
C SER A 75 -7.18 -12.08 -10.77
N PHE A 76 -7.62 -10.84 -10.57
CA PHE A 76 -6.74 -9.68 -10.47
C PHE A 76 -6.87 -8.94 -9.16
N SER A 77 -8.02 -8.98 -8.53
CA SER A 77 -8.31 -8.21 -7.34
C SER A 77 -8.56 -9.15 -6.18
N GLY A 78 -7.70 -9.11 -5.20
CA GLY A 78 -7.79 -10.01 -4.07
C GLY A 78 -7.92 -11.45 -4.50
N SER A 79 -7.22 -11.79 -5.59
CA SER A 79 -7.35 -13.10 -6.25
C SER A 79 -6.89 -14.27 -5.41
N GLY A 80 -6.48 -14.02 -4.19
CA GLY A 80 -5.96 -15.04 -3.31
C GLY A 80 -4.52 -15.44 -3.60
N PHE A 81 -3.81 -14.66 -4.40
CA PHE A 81 -2.39 -14.86 -4.66
C PHE A 81 -1.55 -13.91 -3.82
N LEU A 82 -0.35 -14.37 -3.45
CA LEU A 82 0.65 -13.49 -2.89
C LEU A 82 1.00 -12.39 -3.90
N LEU A 83 1.11 -11.16 -3.42
CA LEU A 83 1.59 -10.06 -4.22
C LEU A 83 3.01 -10.37 -4.72
N GLY A 84 3.27 -10.09 -5.98
CA GLY A 84 4.55 -10.35 -6.63
C GLY A 84 5.63 -9.33 -6.28
N GLU A 85 6.69 -9.29 -7.06
CA GLU A 85 7.81 -8.38 -6.86
C GLU A 85 7.38 -6.92 -7.03
N PRO A 86 7.79 -6.01 -6.13
CA PRO A 86 7.52 -4.59 -6.23
C PRO A 86 8.51 -3.90 -7.17
N HIS A 87 8.04 -2.92 -7.92
CA HIS A 87 8.85 -2.08 -8.80
C HIS A 87 8.46 -0.62 -8.65
N ILE A 88 9.43 0.29 -8.51
CA ILE A 88 9.15 1.73 -8.55
C ILE A 88 8.73 2.09 -9.97
N VAL A 89 7.54 2.65 -10.09
CA VAL A 89 6.96 3.11 -11.36
C VAL A 89 7.19 4.60 -11.54
N ASN A 90 6.96 5.37 -10.48
CA ASN A 90 7.13 6.81 -10.47
C ASN A 90 7.46 7.33 -9.07
N VAL A 91 8.11 8.49 -9.01
CA VAL A 91 8.25 9.29 -7.80
C VAL A 91 7.69 10.67 -8.15
N GLY A 92 6.55 11.01 -7.55
CA GLY A 92 5.86 12.27 -7.78
C GLY A 92 6.28 13.36 -6.81
N ASP A 93 5.78 14.57 -7.01
CA ASP A 93 5.84 15.57 -5.95
C ASP A 93 4.85 15.21 -4.82
N SER A 94 4.97 15.91 -3.69
CA SER A 94 4.14 15.63 -2.49
C SER A 94 2.64 15.92 -2.67
N TYR A 95 2.20 16.31 -3.86
CA TYR A 95 0.83 16.69 -4.18
C TYR A 95 0.18 15.83 -5.25
N SER A 96 0.97 15.11 -6.04
CA SER A 96 0.42 14.27 -7.09
C SER A 96 1.37 13.12 -7.45
N VAL A 97 0.88 11.92 -7.32
CA VAL A 97 1.45 10.74 -7.97
C VAL A 97 0.59 10.45 -9.19
N HIS A 98 1.19 10.45 -10.35
CA HIS A 98 0.50 10.05 -11.55
C HIS A 98 0.51 8.53 -11.64
N HIS A 99 -0.65 7.91 -11.55
CA HIS A 99 -0.80 6.46 -11.69
C HIS A 99 -0.40 5.98 -13.08
N VAL A 100 -0.44 6.87 -14.05
CA VAL A 100 0.11 6.65 -15.39
C VAL A 100 1.36 7.51 -15.53
N PRO A 101 2.58 6.93 -15.54
CA PRO A 101 3.80 7.69 -15.81
C PRO A 101 3.67 8.52 -17.08
N GLU A 102 4.25 9.74 -17.09
CA GLU A 102 4.21 10.61 -18.27
C GLU A 102 4.67 9.88 -19.54
N GLU A 103 5.68 9.05 -19.42
CA GLU A 103 6.16 8.17 -20.50
C GLU A 103 5.07 7.26 -21.08
N TRP A 104 4.05 6.94 -20.30
CA TRP A 104 2.91 6.13 -20.75
C TRP A 104 1.82 6.99 -21.38
N THR A 105 1.69 8.24 -20.95
CA THR A 105 0.73 9.17 -21.58
C THR A 105 1.18 9.59 -22.97
N ASP A 106 2.47 9.86 -23.16
CA ASP A 106 3.05 10.16 -24.45
C ASP A 106 3.01 8.94 -25.39
N GLY A 107 3.13 7.75 -24.81
CA GLY A 107 2.98 6.46 -25.50
C GLY A 107 1.54 5.96 -25.62
N ALA A 108 0.52 6.81 -25.40
CA ALA A 108 -0.89 6.38 -25.30
C ALA A 108 -1.38 5.52 -26.48
N PHE A 109 -0.75 5.66 -27.62
CA PHE A 109 -1.08 4.95 -28.86
C PHE A 109 0.07 4.07 -29.37
N SER A 110 1.12 3.85 -28.57
CA SER A 110 2.26 3.03 -28.97
C SER A 110 2.06 1.57 -28.53
N GLU A 111 2.61 0.64 -29.30
CA GLU A 111 2.62 -0.79 -28.96
C GLU A 111 3.37 -1.05 -27.65
N GLU A 112 4.37 -0.21 -27.32
CA GLU A 112 5.12 -0.30 -26.07
C GLU A 112 4.27 0.00 -24.83
N ARG A 113 3.25 0.86 -24.96
CA ARG A 113 2.32 1.14 -23.86
C ARG A 113 1.50 -0.09 -23.49
N GLY A 114 1.02 -0.82 -24.49
CA GLY A 114 0.27 -2.06 -24.25
C GLY A 114 1.09 -3.05 -23.43
N ALA A 115 2.37 -3.20 -23.74
CA ALA A 115 3.27 -4.09 -23.04
C ALA A 115 3.58 -3.63 -21.60
N ARG A 116 3.74 -2.33 -21.37
CA ARG A 116 4.01 -1.76 -20.04
C ARG A 116 2.75 -1.68 -19.17
N GLY A 117 1.63 -1.29 -19.75
CA GLY A 117 0.35 -1.19 -19.05
C GLY A 117 -0.22 -2.53 -18.62
N SER A 118 0.14 -3.62 -19.29
CA SER A 118 -0.29 -4.98 -18.94
C SER A 118 0.62 -5.65 -17.91
N ARG A 119 1.76 -5.05 -17.56
CA ARG A 119 2.73 -5.68 -16.66
C ARG A 119 2.22 -5.71 -15.22
N PHE A 120 1.69 -4.60 -14.74
CA PHE A 120 1.24 -4.49 -13.35
C PHE A 120 -0.28 -4.48 -13.28
N ALA A 121 -0.83 -5.38 -12.48
CA ALA A 121 -2.25 -5.43 -12.22
C ALA A 121 -2.63 -4.66 -10.95
N SER A 122 -1.71 -4.52 -10.00
CA SER A 122 -1.93 -3.83 -8.74
C SER A 122 -0.86 -2.78 -8.49
N PHE A 123 -1.25 -1.71 -7.80
CA PHE A 123 -0.36 -0.58 -7.49
C PHE A 123 -0.47 -0.20 -6.02
N LEU A 124 0.58 0.45 -5.52
CA LEU A 124 0.59 1.10 -4.22
C LEU A 124 1.26 2.46 -4.36
N HIS A 125 0.64 3.49 -3.80
CA HIS A 125 1.33 4.75 -3.62
C HIS A 125 1.43 5.13 -2.14
N SER A 126 2.42 5.95 -1.81
CA SER A 126 2.67 6.36 -0.44
C SER A 126 2.08 7.73 -0.16
N HIS A 127 1.56 7.90 1.04
CA HIS A 127 1.19 9.20 1.62
C HIS A 127 2.16 9.53 2.75
N PRO A 128 3.23 10.30 2.47
CA PRO A 128 4.20 10.64 3.50
C PRO A 128 3.54 11.42 4.61
N ASN A 129 3.56 10.83 5.84
CA ASN A 129 3.04 11.42 7.03
C ASN A 129 1.55 11.75 6.94
N ALA A 130 0.75 11.23 6.08
CA ALA A 130 -0.68 11.36 5.94
C ALA A 130 -1.39 10.03 6.22
N TYR A 131 -2.69 10.09 6.42
CA TYR A 131 -3.51 8.89 6.51
C TYR A 131 -3.59 8.17 5.17
N ALA A 132 -3.77 6.86 5.21
CA ALA A 132 -4.03 6.04 4.04
C ALA A 132 -5.50 6.25 3.56
N HIS A 133 -5.79 7.45 3.07
CA HIS A 133 -7.14 7.84 2.64
C HIS A 133 -7.09 8.29 1.19
N PRO A 134 -7.91 7.71 0.28
CA PRO A 134 -7.87 8.09 -1.12
C PRO A 134 -8.37 9.52 -1.32
N SER A 135 -7.64 10.29 -2.11
CA SER A 135 -8.13 11.55 -2.66
C SER A 135 -9.09 11.28 -3.83
N GLN A 136 -9.71 12.33 -4.33
CA GLN A 136 -10.49 12.22 -5.54
C GLN A 136 -9.63 11.78 -6.74
N ALA A 137 -8.39 12.27 -6.83
CA ALA A 137 -7.46 11.89 -7.88
C ALA A 137 -7.09 10.39 -7.80
N ASP A 138 -6.88 9.87 -6.60
CA ASP A 138 -6.62 8.45 -6.39
C ASP A 138 -7.82 7.58 -6.81
N ALA A 139 -9.03 8.02 -6.49
CA ALA A 139 -10.25 7.33 -6.90
C ALA A 139 -10.43 7.33 -8.43
N GLU A 140 -10.15 8.45 -9.10
CA GLU A 140 -10.19 8.56 -10.55
C GLU A 140 -9.10 7.69 -11.22
N ALA A 141 -7.92 7.63 -10.61
CA ALA A 141 -6.82 6.79 -11.11
C ALA A 141 -7.12 5.29 -10.97
N ALA A 142 -7.83 4.90 -9.92
CA ALA A 142 -8.24 3.50 -9.71
C ALA A 142 -9.12 2.95 -10.84
N ASP A 143 -9.84 3.80 -11.58
CA ASP A 143 -10.62 3.38 -12.75
C ASP A 143 -9.76 2.70 -13.84
N TRP A 144 -8.46 2.97 -13.84
CA TRP A 144 -7.51 2.41 -14.81
C TRP A 144 -6.75 1.19 -14.29
N THR A 145 -6.96 0.81 -13.04
CA THR A 145 -6.31 -0.33 -12.41
C THR A 145 -7.18 -1.57 -12.52
N GLU A 146 -6.61 -2.67 -13.03
CA GLU A 146 -7.33 -3.94 -13.16
C GLU A 146 -7.39 -4.70 -11.83
N GLY A 147 -6.37 -4.54 -11.00
CA GLY A 147 -6.24 -5.21 -9.70
C GLY A 147 -6.59 -4.34 -8.52
N VAL A 148 -5.73 -4.35 -7.51
CA VAL A 148 -5.92 -3.63 -6.26
C VAL A 148 -5.09 -2.35 -6.26
N GLU A 149 -5.73 -1.23 -5.98
CA GLU A 149 -5.08 0.00 -5.57
C GLU A 149 -4.83 -0.03 -4.07
N MET A 150 -3.63 0.34 -3.67
CA MET A 150 -3.23 0.39 -2.27
C MET A 150 -2.66 1.74 -1.92
N ILE A 151 -2.93 2.19 -0.70
CA ILE A 151 -2.36 3.42 -0.15
C ILE A 151 -1.64 3.08 1.14
N LEU A 152 -0.39 3.53 1.25
CA LEU A 152 0.42 3.39 2.44
C LEU A 152 0.69 4.75 3.07
N GLY A 153 0.10 5.03 4.20
CA GLY A 153 0.42 6.17 5.06
C GLY A 153 1.49 5.78 6.08
N VAL A 154 2.64 6.45 6.10
CA VAL A 154 3.68 6.23 7.12
C VAL A 154 3.84 7.47 7.98
N ARG A 155 3.63 7.33 9.29
CA ARG A 155 3.86 8.41 10.27
C ARG A 155 5.30 8.39 10.75
N PHE A 156 5.98 9.53 10.66
CA PHE A 156 7.39 9.63 11.03
C PHE A 156 7.78 11.02 11.54
N SER A 157 8.90 11.12 12.21
CA SER A 157 9.50 12.39 12.66
C SER A 157 11.04 12.37 12.57
N PRO A 158 11.70 13.54 12.42
CA PRO A 158 11.08 14.82 12.11
C PRO A 158 10.55 14.84 10.69
N ALA A 159 9.44 15.54 10.48
CA ALA A 159 8.98 15.86 9.13
C ALA A 159 10.02 16.79 8.48
N PRO A 160 10.30 16.69 7.17
CA PRO A 160 11.08 17.68 6.47
C PRO A 160 10.43 19.06 6.57
N LEU A 161 11.27 20.11 6.57
CA LEU A 161 10.76 21.49 6.51
C LEU A 161 9.92 21.67 5.25
N GLY A 162 8.66 22.10 5.42
CA GLY A 162 7.71 22.28 4.33
C GLY A 162 6.80 21.10 4.03
N LEU A 163 7.04 19.92 4.63
CA LEU A 163 6.06 18.88 4.69
C LEU A 163 5.13 19.14 5.87
N GLU A 164 4.22 20.01 5.63
CA GLU A 164 3.08 20.21 6.47
C GLU A 164 1.99 19.23 6.06
N TRP A 165 1.38 18.60 6.95
CA TRP A 165 0.48 17.46 6.90
C TRP A 165 -0.88 17.71 6.51
N TYR A 166 -1.56 16.66 6.10
CA TYR A 166 -2.60 16.79 5.16
C TYR A 166 -3.73 15.82 5.39
N ASP A 167 -4.84 16.35 5.70
CA ASP A 167 -6.13 15.73 5.64
C ASP A 167 -6.78 16.07 4.29
N GLN A 168 -7.37 15.12 3.61
CA GLN A 168 -7.86 15.29 2.25
C GLN A 168 -9.40 15.30 2.13
N GLU A 169 -10.11 15.71 3.16
CA GLU A 169 -11.57 15.73 3.13
C GLU A 169 -12.18 16.49 1.96
N ASP A 170 -11.46 17.44 1.41
CA ASP A 170 -11.92 18.32 0.31
C ASP A 170 -10.97 18.32 -0.89
N GLY A 171 -10.05 17.39 -0.97
CA GLY A 171 -8.99 17.35 -1.99
C GLY A 171 -7.83 18.31 -1.71
N HIS A 172 -7.86 19.03 -0.60
CA HIS A 172 -6.78 19.85 -0.12
C HIS A 172 -6.18 19.21 1.12
N ARG A 173 -4.88 19.12 1.14
CA ARG A 173 -4.14 18.64 2.29
C ARG A 173 -4.22 19.66 3.41
N ARG A 174 -4.57 19.25 4.61
CA ARG A 174 -4.47 20.07 5.81
C ARG A 174 -3.14 19.89 6.48
N ASP A 175 -2.67 21.01 7.03
CA ASP A 175 -1.54 21.02 7.94
C ASP A 175 -1.89 20.20 9.20
N LEU A 176 -1.40 18.99 9.29
CA LEU A 176 -1.39 18.26 10.54
C LEU A 176 -0.29 18.87 11.39
N LYS A 177 -0.65 19.78 12.25
CA LYS A 177 0.26 20.21 13.30
C LYS A 177 0.86 18.96 13.92
N PRO A 178 2.17 18.74 13.86
CA PRO A 178 2.77 17.58 14.48
C PRO A 178 2.34 17.59 15.95
N GLU A 179 1.54 16.61 16.34
CA GLU A 179 1.39 16.29 17.75
C GLU A 179 2.82 16.14 18.23
N LYS A 180 3.12 16.77 19.34
CA LYS A 180 4.50 16.91 19.82
C LYS A 180 5.24 15.60 19.65
N ASP A 181 6.27 15.60 18.81
CA ASP A 181 7.12 14.44 18.47
C ASP A 181 7.56 13.58 19.67
N GLU A 182 7.44 14.11 20.87
CA GLU A 182 7.87 13.51 22.12
C GLU A 182 6.88 12.49 22.70
N GLU A 183 5.63 12.46 22.23
CA GLU A 183 4.57 11.65 22.82
C GLU A 183 4.26 10.36 22.05
N LEU A 184 4.72 10.25 20.81
CA LEU A 184 4.44 9.06 19.99
C LEU A 184 5.49 7.95 20.19
N PRO A 185 5.07 6.70 20.38
CA PRO A 185 6.00 5.57 20.43
C PRO A 185 6.85 5.51 19.17
N VAL A 186 8.14 5.29 19.32
CA VAL A 186 9.05 5.06 18.19
C VAL A 186 9.14 3.56 17.94
N LEU A 187 8.60 3.11 16.83
CA LEU A 187 8.65 1.70 16.43
C LEU A 187 10.00 1.35 15.79
N ALA A 188 10.53 2.24 14.96
CA ALA A 188 11.76 2.00 14.21
C ALA A 188 12.49 3.29 13.82
N ARG A 189 13.68 3.11 13.22
CA ARG A 189 14.38 4.14 12.46
C ARG A 189 14.60 3.65 11.04
N VAL A 190 14.06 4.39 10.08
CA VAL A 190 14.16 4.10 8.65
C VAL A 190 14.60 5.38 7.94
N ALA A 191 15.58 5.29 7.04
CA ALA A 191 16.12 6.43 6.31
C ALA A 191 16.45 7.65 7.21
N GLY A 192 16.96 7.40 8.41
CA GLY A 192 17.35 8.46 9.37
C GLY A 192 16.21 9.08 10.18
N ARG A 193 14.96 8.65 9.97
CA ARG A 193 13.77 9.14 10.66
C ARG A 193 13.22 8.13 11.66
N LYS A 194 12.50 8.61 12.67
CA LYS A 194 11.73 7.78 13.59
C LYS A 194 10.39 7.45 12.94
N VAL A 195 10.05 6.18 12.82
CA VAL A 195 8.74 5.72 12.38
C VAL A 195 7.87 5.44 13.60
N HIS A 196 6.65 5.96 13.60
CA HIS A 196 5.67 5.86 14.69
C HIS A 196 4.52 4.90 14.36
N GLY A 197 4.31 4.58 13.11
CA GLY A 197 3.29 3.65 12.64
C GLY A 197 3.08 3.74 11.13
N PHE A 198 2.26 2.85 10.63
CA PHE A 198 1.76 2.92 9.27
C PHE A 198 0.27 2.56 9.24
N GLU A 199 -0.39 3.02 8.19
CA GLU A 199 -1.72 2.62 7.78
C GLU A 199 -1.63 2.09 6.36
N LEU A 200 -2.42 1.07 6.05
CA LEU A 200 -2.46 0.46 4.74
C LEU A 200 -3.90 0.12 4.40
N ILE A 201 -4.37 0.59 3.25
CA ILE A 201 -5.68 0.23 2.72
C ILE A 201 -5.53 -0.30 1.30
N GLY A 202 -6.51 -1.09 0.88
CA GLY A 202 -6.64 -1.56 -0.49
C GLY A 202 -8.08 -1.46 -0.96
N TYR A 203 -8.27 -1.16 -2.22
CA TYR A 203 -9.59 -1.05 -2.84
C TYR A 203 -9.53 -1.38 -4.33
N LEU A 204 -10.68 -1.75 -4.87
CA LEU A 204 -10.88 -2.01 -6.27
C LEU A 204 -11.36 -0.75 -6.99
N ARG A 205 -11.28 -0.75 -8.32
CA ARG A 205 -11.76 0.34 -9.18
C ARG A 205 -13.23 0.74 -8.93
N ASN A 206 -14.05 -0.16 -8.41
CA ASN A 206 -15.46 0.12 -8.05
C ASN A 206 -15.62 0.69 -6.64
N GLY A 207 -14.52 0.96 -5.94
CA GLY A 207 -14.50 1.49 -4.58
C GLY A 207 -14.69 0.43 -3.47
N GLU A 208 -14.86 -0.85 -3.82
CA GLU A 208 -14.94 -1.91 -2.81
C GLU A 208 -13.60 -2.11 -2.13
N GLY A 209 -13.61 -2.13 -0.79
CA GLY A 209 -12.43 -2.39 0.00
C GLY A 209 -11.92 -3.83 -0.12
N VAL A 210 -10.61 -3.97 -0.16
CA VAL A 210 -9.90 -5.25 -0.14
C VAL A 210 -9.23 -5.42 1.21
N ASN A 211 -9.44 -6.57 1.84
CA ASN A 211 -8.78 -6.90 3.09
C ASN A 211 -7.32 -7.27 2.83
N LEU A 212 -6.40 -6.49 3.33
CA LEU A 212 -4.97 -6.71 3.15
C LEU A 212 -4.41 -7.46 4.35
N LEU A 213 -3.52 -8.43 4.08
CA LEU A 213 -2.89 -9.25 5.10
C LEU A 213 -1.39 -9.34 4.85
N ILE A 214 -0.60 -9.02 5.86
CA ILE A 214 0.86 -9.12 5.80
C ILE A 214 1.27 -10.53 6.21
N THR A 215 2.02 -11.22 5.35
CA THR A 215 2.25 -12.66 5.48
C THR A 215 3.72 -13.04 5.61
N SER A 216 3.94 -14.26 6.09
CA SER A 216 5.20 -14.97 5.92
C SER A 216 5.47 -15.24 4.42
N PRO A 217 6.69 -15.69 4.05
CA PRO A 217 6.97 -16.09 2.67
C PRO A 217 6.08 -17.22 2.15
N GLU A 218 5.52 -18.03 3.04
CA GLU A 218 4.62 -19.15 2.72
C GLU A 218 3.17 -18.70 2.54
N GLY A 219 2.85 -17.43 2.84
CA GLY A 219 1.52 -16.85 2.67
C GLY A 219 0.63 -16.91 3.92
N PHE A 220 1.16 -17.30 5.08
CA PHE A 220 0.40 -17.28 6.33
C PHE A 220 0.43 -15.89 6.97
N PRO A 221 -0.72 -15.30 7.31
CA PRO A 221 -0.78 -14.01 7.98
C PRO A 221 -0.04 -14.02 9.32
N ILE A 222 0.85 -13.05 9.50
CA ILE A 222 1.70 -12.97 10.68
C ILE A 222 0.85 -12.69 11.91
N GLY A 223 1.06 -13.50 12.97
CA GLY A 223 0.39 -13.33 14.25
C GLY A 223 -1.06 -13.80 14.31
N LEU A 224 -1.53 -14.51 13.28
CA LEU A 224 -2.79 -15.24 13.29
C LEU A 224 -2.50 -16.76 13.33
N ASP A 225 -3.24 -17.46 14.18
CA ASP A 225 -3.25 -18.92 14.23
C ASP A 225 -4.45 -19.40 13.39
N LEU A 226 -4.20 -19.73 12.11
CA LEU A 226 -5.20 -20.21 11.14
C LEU A 226 -5.09 -21.70 10.91
#